data_59ef947ff52fe025a86bb79432194c8e
#
_entry.id   59ef947ff52fe025a86bb79432194c8e
#
_cell.length_a   1.000
_cell.length_b   1.000
_cell.length_c   1.000
_cell.angle_alpha   90.00
_cell.angle_beta   90.00
_cell.angle_gamma   90.00
#
_symmetry.space_group_name_H-M   'P 1'
#
loop_
_entity.id
_entity.type
_entity.pdbx_description
1 polymer ?
#
loop_
_entity_poly.entity_id
_entity_poly.type
_entity_poly.pdbx_seq_one_letter_code
_entity_poly.pdbx_strand_id
1 'polypeptide(L)'
;MENRKEEFLKIVCQSYLIVILAVLPLYYIPWNGYYKLGDTKYYLYRNVSLLCQGIALLAMCVFAVSSRWTGEHRIFARSLAEVVKKSVDKCRTHAVATAVCLYGICALLSAICSPYGSIAWNGEREWYMGAVTICLMIAGFLLTAKYGGSCKTAIWLGEAAFVAVTLIGLLQKLGYDPLGLLKGYVVGDWEFTHMLTTLGNSN
;
A
#
# COMPACT_ATOMS: atom_id res chain seq x y z
N MET A 1 -17.69 8.64 -21.79
CA MET A 1 -17.87 8.16 -20.40
C MET A 1 -16.62 7.41 -19.90
N GLU A 2 -16.01 6.60 -20.75
CA GLU A 2 -14.78 5.83 -20.44
C GLU A 2 -13.58 6.71 -20.06
N ASN A 3 -13.32 7.80 -20.77
CA ASN A 3 -12.25 8.75 -20.46
C ASN A 3 -12.39 9.35 -19.05
N ARG A 4 -13.59 9.71 -18.61
CA ARG A 4 -13.81 10.28 -17.27
C ARG A 4 -13.53 9.26 -16.17
N LYS A 5 -13.85 7.98 -16.41
CA LYS A 5 -13.54 6.88 -15.49
C LYS A 5 -12.03 6.72 -15.31
N GLU A 6 -11.30 6.68 -16.42
CA GLU A 6 -9.85 6.53 -16.37
C GLU A 6 -9.17 7.72 -15.70
N GLU A 7 -9.59 8.94 -15.99
CA GLU A 7 -9.08 10.15 -15.34
C GLU A 7 -9.31 10.12 -13.84
N PHE A 8 -10.54 9.76 -13.40
CA PHE A 8 -10.86 9.65 -11.98
C PHE A 8 -9.98 8.61 -11.28
N LEU A 9 -9.82 7.42 -11.85
CA LEU A 9 -9.00 6.36 -11.28
C LEU A 9 -7.50 6.72 -11.28
N LYS A 10 -7.02 7.47 -12.24
CA LYS A 10 -5.66 8.04 -12.25
C LYS A 10 -5.46 9.03 -11.10
N ILE A 11 -6.44 9.91 -10.85
CA ILE A 11 -6.38 10.87 -9.73
C ILE A 11 -6.35 10.12 -8.40
N VAL A 12 -7.22 9.13 -8.20
CA VAL A 12 -7.24 8.31 -6.97
C VAL A 12 -5.90 7.59 -6.77
N CYS A 13 -5.36 6.99 -7.84
CA CYS A 13 -4.07 6.31 -7.81
C CYS A 13 -2.93 7.29 -7.49
N GLN A 14 -2.91 8.47 -8.10
CA GLN A 14 -1.90 9.50 -7.85
C GLN A 14 -1.94 9.98 -6.40
N SER A 15 -3.14 10.25 -5.86
CA SER A 15 -3.32 10.65 -4.46
C SER A 15 -2.85 9.56 -3.50
N TYR A 16 -3.19 8.31 -3.78
CA TYR A 16 -2.70 7.16 -3.03
C TYR A 16 -1.17 7.10 -3.02
N LEU A 17 -0.54 7.20 -4.18
CA LEU A 17 0.93 7.15 -4.30
C LEU A 17 1.61 8.32 -3.61
N ILE A 18 1.06 9.54 -3.66
CA ILE A 18 1.60 10.69 -2.94
C ILE A 18 1.61 10.40 -1.44
N VAL A 19 0.51 9.87 -0.89
CA VAL A 19 0.46 9.57 0.54
C VAL A 19 1.43 8.46 0.92
N ILE A 20 1.51 7.40 0.14
CA ILE A 20 2.40 6.25 0.45
C ILE A 20 3.89 6.61 0.28
N LEU A 21 4.25 7.35 -0.76
CA LEU A 21 5.65 7.63 -1.08
C LEU A 21 6.20 8.89 -0.37
N ALA A 22 5.36 9.89 -0.13
CA ALA A 22 5.81 11.16 0.43
C ALA A 22 5.35 11.38 1.88
N VAL A 23 4.05 11.17 2.17
CA VAL A 23 3.52 11.46 3.51
C VAL A 23 3.90 10.37 4.50
N LEU A 24 3.70 9.11 4.17
CA LEU A 24 3.93 7.97 5.07
C LEU A 24 5.37 7.88 5.60
N PRO A 25 6.43 8.06 4.79
CA PRO A 25 7.80 8.06 5.30
C PRO A 25 8.07 9.16 6.32
N LEU A 26 7.49 10.35 6.13
CA LEU A 26 7.68 11.52 6.99
C LEU A 26 6.70 11.57 8.17
N TYR A 27 5.64 10.74 8.15
CA TYR A 27 4.59 10.81 9.15
C TYR A 27 5.08 10.33 10.52
N TYR A 28 4.91 11.19 11.53
CA TYR A 28 5.14 10.87 12.93
C TYR A 28 4.22 11.72 13.82
N ILE A 29 4.00 11.25 15.05
CA ILE A 29 3.23 11.99 16.06
C ILE A 29 4.18 12.35 17.20
N PRO A 30 4.46 13.64 17.40
CA PRO A 30 5.53 14.11 18.33
C PRO A 30 5.41 13.60 19.77
N TRP A 31 4.17 13.43 20.27
CA TRP A 31 3.91 13.01 21.65
C TRP A 31 3.86 11.49 21.86
N ASN A 32 3.88 10.70 20.79
CA ASN A 32 3.85 9.25 20.89
C ASN A 32 5.26 8.62 21.04
N GLY A 33 6.31 9.38 20.71
CA GLY A 33 7.69 8.90 20.72
C GLY A 33 7.91 7.73 19.73
N TYR A 34 9.09 7.12 19.85
CA TYR A 34 9.51 6.03 18.99
C TYR A 34 8.62 4.76 19.11
N TYR A 35 8.23 4.40 20.33
CA TYR A 35 7.52 3.13 20.60
C TYR A 35 6.20 2.93 19.87
N LYS A 36 5.56 4.02 19.41
CA LYS A 36 4.30 3.96 18.67
C LYS A 36 4.45 4.36 17.20
N LEU A 37 5.67 4.54 16.73
CA LEU A 37 5.91 5.00 15.37
C LEU A 37 5.43 3.99 14.33
N GLY A 38 5.72 2.70 14.53
CA GLY A 38 5.26 1.61 13.68
C GLY A 38 3.73 1.50 13.65
N ASP A 39 3.10 1.51 14.82
CA ASP A 39 1.63 1.46 14.95
C ASP A 39 0.98 2.63 14.19
N THR A 40 1.50 3.84 14.41
CA THR A 40 0.97 5.06 13.81
C THR A 40 1.05 5.03 12.28
N LYS A 41 2.18 4.60 11.73
CA LYS A 41 2.37 4.45 10.29
C LYS A 41 1.51 3.34 9.70
N TYR A 42 1.41 2.22 10.38
CA TYR A 42 0.55 1.14 9.94
C TYR A 42 -0.91 1.57 9.84
N TYR A 43 -1.43 2.25 10.86
CA TYR A 43 -2.82 2.73 10.82
C TYR A 43 -3.04 3.77 9.72
N LEU A 44 -2.09 4.67 9.49
CA LEU A 44 -2.16 5.59 8.35
C LEU A 44 -2.17 4.82 7.03
N TYR A 45 -1.22 3.91 6.82
CA TYR A 45 -1.15 3.08 5.63
C TYR A 45 -2.46 2.32 5.39
N ARG A 46 -2.96 1.61 6.41
CA ARG A 46 -4.18 0.81 6.33
C ARG A 46 -5.39 1.67 5.98
N ASN A 47 -5.59 2.78 6.67
CA ASN A 47 -6.76 3.63 6.48
C ASN A 47 -6.75 4.29 5.10
N VAL A 48 -5.60 4.80 4.65
CA VAL A 48 -5.46 5.39 3.32
C VAL A 48 -5.64 4.34 2.23
N SER A 49 -5.07 3.15 2.41
CA SER A 49 -5.23 2.04 1.46
C SER A 49 -6.70 1.61 1.35
N LEU A 50 -7.39 1.41 2.47
CA LEU A 50 -8.82 1.08 2.49
C LEU A 50 -9.66 2.17 1.81
N LEU A 51 -9.40 3.44 2.10
CA LEU A 51 -10.13 4.56 1.52
C LEU A 51 -9.92 4.64 0.00
N CYS A 52 -8.69 4.73 -0.46
CA CYS A 52 -8.38 4.90 -1.88
C CYS A 52 -8.78 3.68 -2.71
N GLN A 53 -8.49 2.47 -2.22
CA GLN A 53 -8.85 1.24 -2.90
C GLN A 53 -10.37 1.01 -2.86
N GLY A 54 -11.05 1.35 -1.76
CA GLY A 54 -12.50 1.32 -1.65
C GLY A 54 -13.17 2.27 -2.63
N ILE A 55 -12.70 3.52 -2.73
CA ILE A 55 -13.19 4.49 -3.73
C ILE A 55 -12.96 3.97 -5.15
N ALA A 56 -11.79 3.40 -5.44
CA ALA A 56 -11.50 2.83 -6.76
C ALA A 56 -12.44 1.66 -7.10
N LEU A 57 -12.69 0.76 -6.16
CA LEU A 57 -13.63 -0.35 -6.33
C LEU A 57 -15.06 0.13 -6.54
N LEU A 58 -15.54 1.08 -5.72
CA LEU A 58 -16.87 1.68 -5.88
C LEU A 58 -17.03 2.34 -7.25
N ALA A 59 -16.02 3.13 -7.68
CA ALA A 59 -16.03 3.74 -9.00
C ALA A 59 -16.10 2.68 -10.11
N MET A 60 -15.31 1.61 -10.02
CA MET A 60 -15.36 0.52 -10.99
C MET A 60 -16.75 -0.16 -11.02
N CYS A 61 -17.36 -0.40 -9.87
CA CYS A 61 -18.72 -0.97 -9.79
C CYS A 61 -19.77 -0.04 -10.40
N VAL A 62 -19.76 1.25 -10.04
CA VAL A 62 -20.70 2.24 -10.59
C VAL A 62 -20.58 2.34 -12.11
N PHE A 63 -19.37 2.41 -12.63
CA PHE A 63 -19.14 2.45 -14.08
C PHE A 63 -19.52 1.14 -14.77
N ALA A 64 -19.34 -0.01 -14.13
CA ALA A 64 -19.75 -1.31 -14.68
C ALA A 64 -21.29 -1.43 -14.74
N VAL A 65 -22.00 -0.96 -13.72
CA VAL A 65 -23.46 -0.94 -13.71
C VAL A 65 -23.99 0.05 -14.75
N SER A 66 -23.43 1.25 -14.82
CA SER A 66 -23.81 2.28 -15.78
C SER A 66 -23.61 1.82 -17.25
N SER A 67 -22.53 1.10 -17.56
CA SER A 67 -22.29 0.56 -18.90
C SER A 67 -23.26 -0.57 -19.29
N ARG A 68 -23.78 -1.31 -18.33
CA ARG A 68 -24.84 -2.31 -18.56
C ARG A 68 -26.19 -1.67 -18.88
N TRP A 69 -26.50 -0.54 -18.29
CA TRP A 69 -27.77 0.19 -18.50
C TRP A 69 -27.81 0.89 -19.88
N THR A 70 -26.69 1.21 -20.46
CA THR A 70 -26.60 1.86 -21.79
C THR A 70 -26.64 0.89 -22.97
N GLY A 71 -26.99 -0.40 -22.77
CA GLY A 71 -27.40 -1.30 -23.85
C GLY A 71 -26.28 -2.01 -24.61
N GLU A 72 -25.05 -2.00 -24.16
CA GLU A 72 -24.00 -2.88 -24.71
C GLU A 72 -24.12 -4.33 -24.23
N HIS A 73 -25.32 -4.89 -24.34
CA HIS A 73 -25.60 -6.30 -24.06
C HIS A 73 -25.13 -7.21 -25.22
N ARG A 74 -23.83 -7.38 -25.38
CA ARG A 74 -23.31 -8.46 -26.24
C ARG A 74 -22.15 -9.22 -25.63
N ILE A 75 -22.22 -9.73 -24.44
CA ILE A 75 -21.20 -10.68 -23.98
C ILE A 75 -21.76 -11.60 -22.87
N PHE A 76 -22.85 -12.31 -23.07
CA PHE A 76 -23.21 -13.34 -22.10
C PHE A 76 -23.33 -14.77 -22.68
N ALA A 77 -22.89 -14.99 -23.90
CA ALA A 77 -22.90 -16.32 -24.53
C ALA A 77 -21.53 -16.67 -25.12
N ARG A 78 -20.45 -16.42 -24.40
CA ARG A 78 -19.18 -17.04 -24.74
C ARG A 78 -19.05 -18.37 -24.03
N SER A 79 -18.77 -19.42 -24.80
CA SER A 79 -18.48 -20.75 -24.27
C SER A 79 -17.47 -20.65 -23.11
N LEU A 80 -17.68 -21.41 -22.04
CA LEU A 80 -16.73 -21.52 -20.91
C LEU A 80 -15.28 -21.74 -21.39
N ALA A 81 -15.10 -22.49 -22.47
CA ALA A 81 -13.80 -22.72 -23.10
C ALA A 81 -13.14 -21.44 -23.64
N GLU A 82 -13.90 -20.53 -24.24
CA GLU A 82 -13.37 -19.22 -24.71
C GLU A 82 -12.99 -18.31 -23.55
N VAL A 83 -13.77 -18.33 -22.46
CA VAL A 83 -13.46 -17.57 -21.26
C VAL A 83 -12.18 -18.10 -20.61
N VAL A 84 -12.03 -19.41 -20.48
CA VAL A 84 -10.82 -20.05 -19.93
C VAL A 84 -9.62 -19.75 -20.83
N LYS A 85 -9.73 -19.94 -22.15
CA LYS A 85 -8.64 -19.65 -23.09
C LYS A 85 -8.20 -18.18 -23.01
N LYS A 86 -9.14 -17.25 -23.01
CA LYS A 86 -8.86 -15.80 -22.90
C LYS A 86 -8.24 -15.45 -21.55
N SER A 87 -8.62 -16.14 -20.47
CA SER A 87 -8.03 -15.95 -19.15
C SER A 87 -6.60 -16.47 -19.12
N VAL A 88 -6.32 -17.64 -19.70
CA VAL A 88 -4.96 -18.22 -19.79
C VAL A 88 -4.05 -17.31 -20.64
N ASP A 89 -4.50 -16.84 -21.79
CA ASP A 89 -3.74 -15.93 -22.64
C ASP A 89 -3.46 -14.59 -21.91
N LYS A 90 -4.42 -14.08 -21.16
CA LYS A 90 -4.27 -12.89 -20.33
C LYS A 90 -3.31 -13.11 -19.16
N CYS A 91 -3.33 -14.29 -18.53
CA CYS A 91 -2.36 -14.66 -17.48
C CYS A 91 -0.93 -14.70 -18.05
N ARG A 92 -0.76 -15.20 -19.27
CA ARG A 92 0.55 -15.26 -19.93
C ARG A 92 1.10 -13.88 -20.29
N THR A 93 0.24 -12.96 -20.70
CA THR A 93 0.63 -11.56 -21.02
C THR A 93 0.84 -10.69 -19.78
N HIS A 94 0.27 -11.07 -18.63
CA HIS A 94 0.39 -10.34 -17.36
C HIS A 94 0.94 -11.24 -16.24
N ALA A 95 2.03 -11.96 -16.52
CA ALA A 95 2.61 -12.95 -15.62
C ALA A 95 2.85 -12.42 -14.18
N VAL A 96 3.35 -11.19 -14.05
CA VAL A 96 3.61 -10.58 -12.74
C VAL A 96 2.31 -10.36 -11.96
N ALA A 97 1.29 -9.77 -12.60
CA ALA A 97 0.00 -9.54 -11.93
C ALA A 97 -0.66 -10.87 -11.52
N THR A 98 -0.53 -11.91 -12.35
CA THR A 98 -1.03 -13.25 -12.05
C THR A 98 -0.30 -13.86 -10.87
N ALA A 99 1.03 -13.77 -10.82
CA ALA A 99 1.84 -14.28 -9.72
C ALA A 99 1.48 -13.56 -8.40
N VAL A 100 1.31 -12.25 -8.44
CA VAL A 100 0.88 -11.45 -7.27
C VAL A 100 -0.51 -11.86 -6.79
N CYS A 101 -1.47 -12.08 -7.69
CA CYS A 101 -2.80 -12.57 -7.32
C CYS A 101 -2.76 -13.98 -6.72
N LEU A 102 -1.96 -14.89 -7.29
CA LEU A 102 -1.77 -16.25 -6.74
C LEU A 102 -1.16 -16.18 -5.34
N TYR A 103 -0.15 -15.35 -5.13
CA TYR A 103 0.42 -15.11 -3.81
C TYR A 103 -0.65 -14.64 -2.80
N GLY A 104 -1.52 -13.71 -3.21
CA GLY A 104 -2.64 -13.26 -2.37
C GLY A 104 -3.62 -14.37 -2.01
N ILE A 105 -3.96 -15.23 -2.96
CA ILE A 105 -4.82 -16.39 -2.72
C ILE A 105 -4.16 -17.34 -1.72
N CYS A 106 -2.87 -17.63 -1.89
CA CYS A 106 -2.13 -18.48 -0.95
C CYS A 106 -2.08 -17.87 0.45
N ALA A 107 -1.86 -16.56 0.57
CA ALA A 107 -1.85 -15.85 1.84
C ALA A 107 -3.21 -15.90 2.55
N LEU A 108 -4.31 -15.72 1.79
CA LEU A 108 -5.68 -15.84 2.32
C LEU A 108 -5.99 -17.26 2.77
N LEU A 109 -5.66 -18.27 1.96
CA LEU A 109 -5.86 -19.68 2.32
C LEU A 109 -5.06 -20.03 3.59
N SER A 110 -3.80 -19.58 3.66
CA SER A 110 -2.96 -19.75 4.84
C SER A 110 -3.58 -19.13 6.09
N ALA A 111 -4.13 -17.91 5.98
CA ALA A 111 -4.78 -17.24 7.11
C ALA A 111 -6.07 -17.93 7.55
N ILE A 112 -6.87 -18.45 6.60
CA ILE A 112 -8.11 -19.20 6.89
C ILE A 112 -7.80 -20.52 7.60
N CYS A 113 -6.75 -21.23 7.16
CA CYS A 113 -6.34 -22.52 7.73
C CYS A 113 -5.47 -22.39 8.98
N SER A 114 -5.08 -21.17 9.36
CA SER A 114 -4.16 -20.93 10.48
C SER A 114 -4.87 -21.10 11.83
N PRO A 115 -4.25 -21.81 12.79
CA PRO A 115 -4.75 -21.88 14.16
C PRO A 115 -4.55 -20.58 14.95
N TYR A 116 -3.78 -19.62 14.44
CA TYR A 116 -3.41 -18.39 15.14
C TYR A 116 -4.45 -17.25 15.04
N GLY A 117 -5.61 -17.51 14.47
CA GLY A 117 -6.76 -16.59 14.49
C GLY A 117 -6.41 -15.14 14.06
N SER A 118 -6.58 -14.19 14.96
CA SER A 118 -6.39 -12.76 14.67
C SER A 118 -4.96 -12.38 14.23
N ILE A 119 -3.95 -13.12 14.68
CA ILE A 119 -2.55 -12.87 14.30
C ILE A 119 -2.34 -13.18 12.81
N ALA A 120 -2.94 -14.26 12.30
CA ALA A 120 -2.84 -14.60 10.89
C ALA A 120 -3.49 -13.54 9.98
N TRP A 121 -4.57 -12.89 10.45
CA TRP A 121 -5.26 -11.85 9.69
C TRP A 121 -4.62 -10.47 9.81
N ASN A 122 -4.25 -10.05 11.01
CA ASN A 122 -3.79 -8.67 11.27
C ASN A 122 -2.26 -8.57 11.40
N GLY A 123 -1.57 -9.69 11.59
CA GLY A 123 -0.17 -9.71 11.96
C GLY A 123 0.03 -9.49 13.46
N GLU A 124 1.25 -9.70 13.92
CA GLU A 124 1.68 -9.36 15.25
C GLU A 124 1.86 -7.84 15.38
N ARG A 125 1.63 -7.34 16.58
CA ARG A 125 1.80 -5.90 16.86
C ARG A 125 3.22 -5.46 16.51
N GLU A 126 3.35 -4.26 15.96
CA GLU A 126 4.57 -3.65 15.44
C GLU A 126 5.02 -4.16 14.05
N TRP A 127 4.71 -5.41 13.69
CA TRP A 127 5.02 -5.97 12.36
C TRP A 127 3.85 -5.89 11.37
N TYR A 128 2.63 -6.11 11.84
CA TYR A 128 1.37 -6.01 11.07
C TYR A 128 1.38 -6.68 9.68
N MET A 129 2.18 -7.72 9.50
CA MET A 129 2.31 -8.44 8.21
C MET A 129 1.30 -9.60 8.10
N GLY A 130 0.06 -9.36 8.49
CA GLY A 130 -1.03 -10.34 8.33
C GLY A 130 -1.66 -10.31 6.94
N ALA A 131 -2.61 -11.23 6.69
CA ALA A 131 -3.27 -11.40 5.40
C ALA A 131 -3.96 -10.10 4.91
N VAL A 132 -4.53 -9.30 5.82
CA VAL A 132 -5.15 -8.01 5.49
C VAL A 132 -4.13 -7.06 4.86
N THR A 133 -2.95 -6.93 5.46
CA THR A 133 -1.88 -6.06 4.94
C THR A 133 -1.40 -6.54 3.57
N ILE A 134 -1.22 -7.84 3.41
CA ILE A 134 -0.82 -8.45 2.13
C ILE A 134 -1.87 -8.16 1.06
N CYS A 135 -3.16 -8.30 1.36
CA CYS A 135 -4.24 -7.98 0.42
C CYS A 135 -4.26 -6.50 0.03
N LEU A 136 -4.04 -5.59 0.99
CA LEU A 136 -3.95 -4.16 0.71
C LEU A 136 -2.74 -3.82 -0.16
N MET A 137 -1.60 -4.46 0.06
CA MET A 137 -0.41 -4.30 -0.78
C MET A 137 -0.67 -4.78 -2.21
N ILE A 138 -1.29 -5.93 -2.38
CA ILE A 138 -1.65 -6.50 -3.68
C ILE A 138 -2.64 -5.59 -4.42
N ALA A 139 -3.69 -5.13 -3.75
CA ALA A 139 -4.67 -4.23 -4.35
C ALA A 139 -4.03 -2.88 -4.74
N GLY A 140 -3.14 -2.34 -3.89
CA GLY A 140 -2.35 -1.15 -4.20
C GLY A 140 -1.42 -1.36 -5.40
N PHE A 141 -0.74 -2.52 -5.47
CA PHE A 141 0.08 -2.88 -6.63
C PHE A 141 -0.73 -2.95 -7.92
N LEU A 142 -1.88 -3.61 -7.92
CA LEU A 142 -2.74 -3.74 -9.09
C LEU A 142 -3.29 -2.38 -9.55
N LEU A 143 -3.67 -1.52 -8.61
CA LEU A 143 -4.11 -0.15 -8.88
C LEU A 143 -2.98 0.65 -9.53
N THR A 144 -1.78 0.60 -8.96
CA THR A 144 -0.60 1.30 -9.46
C THR A 144 -0.12 0.76 -10.80
N ALA A 145 -0.09 -0.56 -10.98
CA ALA A 145 0.29 -1.18 -12.25
C ALA A 145 -0.61 -0.77 -13.41
N LYS A 146 -1.89 -0.52 -13.13
CA LYS A 146 -2.86 -0.13 -14.17
C LYS A 146 -2.91 1.39 -14.40
N TYR A 147 -2.82 2.20 -13.35
CA TYR A 147 -3.10 3.65 -13.43
C TYR A 147 -1.90 4.51 -13.04
N GLY A 148 -0.81 3.92 -12.56
CA GLY A 148 0.36 4.64 -12.02
C GLY A 148 1.29 5.26 -13.07
N GLY A 149 1.17 4.91 -14.34
CA GLY A 149 2.09 5.36 -15.40
C GLY A 149 2.19 6.88 -15.63
N SER A 150 1.28 7.67 -15.05
CA SER A 150 1.24 9.14 -15.15
C SER A 150 1.65 9.84 -13.84
N CYS A 151 2.08 9.11 -12.81
CA CYS A 151 2.25 9.62 -11.44
C CYS A 151 3.64 10.22 -11.19
N LYS A 152 4.21 10.98 -12.15
CA LYS A 152 5.53 11.63 -12.01
C LYS A 152 5.63 12.50 -10.75
N THR A 153 4.59 13.27 -10.44
CA THR A 153 4.54 14.12 -9.24
C THR A 153 4.68 13.31 -7.96
N ALA A 154 4.05 12.13 -7.87
CA ALA A 154 4.16 11.26 -6.70
C ALA A 154 5.60 10.73 -6.53
N ILE A 155 6.28 10.42 -7.64
CA ILE A 155 7.67 9.97 -7.61
C ILE A 155 8.58 11.10 -7.11
N TRP A 156 8.48 12.31 -7.68
CA TRP A 156 9.29 13.46 -7.25
C TRP A 156 9.07 13.81 -5.77
N LEU A 157 7.82 13.78 -5.30
CA LEU A 157 7.52 14.02 -3.88
C LEU A 157 8.08 12.89 -2.99
N GLY A 158 8.03 11.65 -3.47
CA GLY A 158 8.63 10.51 -2.78
C GLY A 158 10.15 10.63 -2.67
N GLU A 159 10.83 11.04 -3.74
CA GLU A 159 12.27 11.30 -3.74
C GLU A 159 12.63 12.43 -2.76
N ALA A 160 11.86 13.53 -2.76
CA ALA A 160 12.05 14.63 -1.81
C ALA A 160 11.85 14.16 -0.35
N ALA A 161 10.84 13.33 -0.09
CA ALA A 161 10.60 12.73 1.22
C ALA A 161 11.76 11.82 1.65
N PHE A 162 12.27 11.01 0.73
CA PHE A 162 13.43 10.15 0.98
C PHE A 162 14.68 10.96 1.35
N VAL A 163 14.96 12.06 0.62
CA VAL A 163 16.05 12.97 0.95
C VAL A 163 15.87 13.56 2.34
N ALA A 164 14.64 14.02 2.68
CA ALA A 164 14.35 14.58 3.99
C ALA A 164 14.56 13.55 5.12
N VAL A 165 14.10 12.33 4.95
CA VAL A 165 14.32 11.22 5.91
C VAL A 165 15.81 10.93 6.08
N THR A 166 16.58 10.92 4.99
CA THR A 166 18.03 10.69 5.01
C THR A 166 18.74 11.82 5.77
N LEU A 167 18.35 13.07 5.53
CA LEU A 167 18.92 14.22 6.25
C LEU A 167 18.62 14.15 7.76
N ILE A 168 17.41 13.78 8.16
CA ILE A 168 17.07 13.55 9.56
C ILE A 168 17.97 12.47 10.17
N GLY A 169 18.18 11.35 9.47
CA GLY A 169 19.07 10.30 9.92
C GLY A 169 20.52 10.74 10.07
N LEU A 170 21.02 11.55 9.13
CA LEU A 170 22.37 12.12 9.24
C LEU A 170 22.51 13.05 10.43
N LEU A 171 21.51 13.89 10.69
CA LEU A 171 21.50 14.78 11.86
C LEU A 171 21.48 13.95 13.16
N GLN A 172 20.68 12.89 13.24
CA GLN A 172 20.67 11.99 14.39
C GLN A 172 22.04 11.32 14.59
N LYS A 173 22.72 10.91 13.51
CA LYS A 173 24.07 10.35 13.58
C LYS A 173 25.09 11.35 14.12
N LEU A 174 24.90 12.65 13.88
CA LEU A 174 25.73 13.73 14.41
C LEU A 174 25.33 14.16 15.84
N GLY A 175 24.40 13.45 16.46
CA GLY A 175 23.92 13.76 17.82
C GLY A 175 22.80 14.81 17.88
N TYR A 176 22.28 15.26 16.74
CA TYR A 176 21.14 16.19 16.69
C TYR A 176 19.85 15.41 16.44
N ASP A 177 18.89 15.51 17.36
CA ASP A 177 17.55 14.91 17.19
C ASP A 177 16.50 16.02 17.00
N PRO A 178 16.33 16.52 15.74
CA PRO A 178 15.46 17.66 15.48
C PRO A 178 13.98 17.36 15.73
N LEU A 179 13.59 16.10 15.71
CA LEU A 179 12.21 15.66 15.89
C LEU A 179 11.95 15.08 17.29
N GLY A 180 12.97 14.96 18.13
CA GLY A 180 12.86 14.41 19.48
C GLY A 180 12.46 12.93 19.51
N LEU A 181 12.74 12.16 18.43
CA LEU A 181 12.40 10.75 18.32
C LEU A 181 13.20 9.86 19.25
N LEU A 182 14.41 10.28 19.61
CA LEU A 182 15.31 9.55 20.51
C LEU A 182 14.98 9.78 21.99
N LYS A 183 14.13 10.75 22.31
CA LYS A 183 13.73 11.07 23.68
C LYS A 183 12.94 9.90 24.27
N GLY A 184 13.44 9.36 25.39
CA GLY A 184 12.80 8.22 26.09
C GLY A 184 13.25 6.85 25.57
N TYR A 185 14.10 6.79 24.58
CA TYR A 185 14.71 5.54 24.13
C TYR A 185 15.97 5.28 24.96
N VAL A 186 15.76 4.87 26.22
CA VAL A 186 16.84 4.44 27.09
C VAL A 186 16.89 2.91 27.05
N VAL A 187 17.82 2.37 26.27
CA VAL A 187 18.14 0.95 26.34
C VAL A 187 19.55 0.79 26.84
N GLY A 188 19.69 0.62 28.16
CA GLY A 188 20.94 0.21 28.82
C GLY A 188 22.17 1.06 28.47
N ASP A 189 23.37 0.58 28.86
CA ASP A 189 24.67 1.23 28.62
C ASP A 189 25.16 1.24 27.15
N TRP A 190 24.25 1.05 26.19
CA TRP A 190 24.57 1.16 24.79
C TRP A 190 24.51 2.63 24.38
N GLU A 191 25.65 3.24 24.15
CA GLU A 191 25.72 4.53 23.44
C GLU A 191 25.11 4.37 22.05
N PHE A 192 23.84 4.70 21.93
CA PHE A 192 23.09 4.58 20.69
C PHE A 192 23.51 5.64 19.69
N THR A 193 24.43 5.27 18.82
CA THR A 193 24.72 5.95 17.56
C THR A 193 23.74 5.54 16.45
N HIS A 194 22.50 5.16 16.78
CA HIS A 194 21.57 4.61 15.80
C HIS A 194 20.72 5.71 15.15
N MET A 195 20.59 5.62 13.84
CA MET A 195 19.71 6.45 13.04
C MET A 195 18.32 5.82 13.06
N LEU A 196 17.43 6.31 13.90
CA LEU A 196 16.04 5.84 13.91
C LEU A 196 15.21 6.43 12.79
N THR A 197 15.53 7.64 12.40
CA THR A 197 14.78 8.44 11.44
C THR A 197 13.27 8.44 11.74
N THR A 198 12.46 8.93 10.82
CA THR A 198 11.01 8.75 10.88
C THR A 198 10.58 7.35 10.42
N LEU A 199 11.48 6.51 9.92
CA LEU A 199 11.15 5.14 9.49
C LEU A 199 10.99 4.17 10.67
N GLY A 200 11.61 4.48 11.81
CA GLY A 200 11.45 3.72 13.05
C GLY A 200 12.18 2.38 13.06
N ASN A 201 13.20 2.21 12.22
CA ASN A 201 14.03 1.01 12.23
C ASN A 201 15.50 1.41 12.37
N SER A 202 16.18 0.78 13.33
CA SER A 202 17.61 1.01 13.65
C SER A 202 18.54 0.07 12.88
N ASN A 203 18.00 -0.89 12.14
CA ASN A 203 18.78 -1.89 11.39
C ASN A 203 19.12 -1.43 9.98
#